data_631b38a2133021de5c3a3a03f0f1436a
#
_entry.id   631b38a2133021de5c3a3a03f0f1436a
#
_cell.length_a   1.000
_cell.length_b   1.000
_cell.length_c   1.000
_cell.angle_alpha   90.00
_cell.angle_beta   90.00
_cell.angle_gamma   90.00
#
_symmetry.space_group_name_H-M   'P 1'
#
loop_
_entity.id
_entity.type
_entity.pdbx_description
1 polymer ?
#
loop_
_entity_poly.entity_id
_entity_poly.type
_entity_poly.pdbx_seq_one_letter_code
_entity_poly.pdbx_strand_id
1 'polypeptide(L)'
;MRLPADAVIARSKVTDCLLVRQDRGDKSAFLERAGYSALHPDRLINDLMRLSRESGAELVEENQFGRYYEVVGTLTGPAGVKLGVKTIWMSEHLSGVTKFITLIPSGLSEK
;
A
#
# COMPACT_ATOMS: atom_id res chain seq x y z
N MET A 1 -0.71 8.74 14.55
CA MET A 1 -2.11 8.24 14.54
C MET A 1 -2.19 6.97 13.72
N ARG A 2 -3.30 6.28 13.77
CA ARG A 2 -3.50 5.09 12.96
C ARG A 2 -4.70 5.28 12.08
N LEU A 3 -4.67 4.66 10.90
CA LEU A 3 -5.79 4.71 9.99
C LEU A 3 -6.97 3.91 10.56
N PRO A 4 -8.21 4.27 10.17
CA PRO A 4 -9.36 3.53 10.66
C PRO A 4 -9.34 2.08 10.20
N ALA A 5 -9.94 1.21 11.02
CA ALA A 5 -9.95 -0.22 10.71
C ALA A 5 -10.76 -0.54 9.46
N ASP A 6 -11.65 0.37 9.06
CA ASP A 6 -12.48 0.18 7.87
C ASP A 6 -11.87 0.82 6.61
N ALA A 7 -10.58 1.17 6.65
CA ALA A 7 -9.89 1.62 5.44
C ALA A 7 -10.01 0.53 4.37
N VAL A 8 -10.15 0.96 3.11
CA VAL A 8 -10.39 0.04 2.02
C VAL A 8 -9.27 0.08 0.99
N ILE A 9 -9.04 -1.07 0.36
CA ILE A 9 -8.12 -1.19 -0.76
C ILE A 9 -8.95 -1.69 -1.93
N ALA A 10 -9.08 -0.85 -2.97
CA ALA A 10 -9.77 -1.28 -4.18
C ALA A 10 -8.97 -2.41 -4.80
N ARG A 11 -9.63 -3.54 -5.06
CA ARG A 11 -8.94 -4.72 -5.60
C ARG A 11 -8.23 -4.39 -6.91
N SER A 12 -8.81 -3.52 -7.73
CA SER A 12 -8.20 -3.11 -9.00
C SER A 12 -6.86 -2.40 -8.83
N LYS A 13 -6.64 -1.73 -7.69
CA LYS A 13 -5.34 -1.12 -7.42
C LYS A 13 -4.25 -2.18 -7.34
N VAL A 14 -4.59 -3.34 -6.86
CA VAL A 14 -3.63 -4.44 -6.71
C VAL A 14 -3.56 -5.25 -8.01
N THR A 15 -4.72 -5.67 -8.54
CA THR A 15 -4.74 -6.57 -9.68
C THR A 15 -4.38 -5.88 -10.99
N ASP A 16 -4.73 -4.60 -11.14
CA ASP A 16 -4.55 -3.88 -12.40
C ASP A 16 -3.39 -2.89 -12.38
N CYS A 17 -2.83 -2.61 -11.21
CA CYS A 17 -1.77 -1.62 -11.09
C CYS A 17 -0.51 -2.17 -10.44
N LEU A 18 -0.61 -2.64 -9.20
CA LEU A 18 0.59 -3.01 -8.44
C LEU A 18 1.23 -4.30 -8.94
N LEU A 19 0.43 -5.29 -9.28
CA LEU A 19 0.93 -6.61 -9.66
C LEU A 19 1.00 -6.83 -11.17
N VAL A 20 0.67 -5.81 -11.95
CA VAL A 20 0.73 -5.88 -13.40
C VAL A 20 1.90 -5.04 -13.90
N ARG A 21 2.64 -5.60 -14.86
CA ARG A 21 3.76 -4.90 -15.45
C ARG A 21 3.29 -3.67 -16.21
N GLN A 22 3.98 -2.56 -16.02
CA GLN A 22 3.60 -1.29 -16.62
C GLN A 22 4.81 -0.58 -17.21
N ASP A 23 4.57 0.26 -18.20
CA ASP A 23 5.65 1.03 -18.82
C ASP A 23 6.25 2.05 -17.87
N ARG A 24 5.40 2.61 -17.00
CA ARG A 24 5.85 3.58 -16.01
C ARG A 24 5.29 3.21 -14.65
N GLY A 25 6.09 3.50 -13.63
CA GLY A 25 5.66 3.24 -12.27
C GLY A 25 5.45 1.77 -11.97
N ASP A 26 6.15 0.90 -12.70
CA ASP A 26 6.02 -0.53 -12.52
C ASP A 26 6.56 -0.95 -11.17
N LYS A 27 5.69 -1.53 -10.35
CA LYS A 27 6.04 -2.02 -9.03
C LYS A 27 5.96 -3.53 -8.96
N SER A 28 5.56 -4.18 -10.07
CA SER A 28 5.35 -5.61 -10.06
C SER A 28 6.63 -6.38 -9.80
N ALA A 29 7.74 -5.98 -10.42
CA ALA A 29 9.02 -6.66 -10.22
C ALA A 29 9.49 -6.53 -8.77
N PHE A 30 9.31 -5.34 -8.19
CA PHE A 30 9.67 -5.11 -6.79
C PHE A 30 8.86 -6.05 -5.88
N LEU A 31 7.56 -6.16 -6.12
CA LEU A 31 6.70 -7.00 -5.30
C LEU A 31 6.93 -8.47 -5.53
N GLU A 32 7.25 -8.86 -6.77
CA GLU A 32 7.55 -10.25 -7.08
C GLU A 32 8.77 -10.78 -6.34
N ARG A 33 9.70 -9.91 -5.99
CA ARG A 33 10.87 -10.31 -5.22
C ARG A 33 10.49 -10.95 -3.89
N ALA A 34 9.38 -10.54 -3.32
CA ALA A 34 8.88 -11.08 -2.07
C ALA A 34 7.86 -12.19 -2.28
N GLY A 35 7.57 -12.54 -3.52
CA GLY A 35 6.65 -13.62 -3.82
C GLY A 35 5.22 -13.18 -4.08
N TYR A 36 4.94 -11.89 -4.12
CA TYR A 36 3.59 -11.43 -4.45
C TYR A 36 3.32 -11.64 -5.93
N SER A 37 2.11 -12.03 -6.25
CA SER A 37 1.74 -12.42 -7.61
C SER A 37 0.32 -12.01 -7.93
N ALA A 38 0.09 -11.67 -9.20
CA ALA A 38 -1.26 -11.36 -9.68
C ALA A 38 -2.20 -12.57 -9.58
N LEU A 39 -1.66 -13.76 -9.43
CA LEU A 39 -2.47 -14.96 -9.24
C LEU A 39 -3.04 -15.04 -7.82
N HIS A 40 -2.44 -14.35 -6.88
CA HIS A 40 -2.86 -14.38 -5.48
C HIS A 40 -2.87 -12.95 -4.90
N PRO A 41 -3.72 -12.06 -5.45
CA PRO A 41 -3.72 -10.66 -5.02
C PRO A 41 -4.16 -10.47 -3.57
N ASP A 42 -4.95 -11.40 -3.04
CA ASP A 42 -5.45 -11.27 -1.66
C ASP A 42 -4.32 -11.24 -0.64
N ARG A 43 -3.21 -11.93 -0.92
CA ARG A 43 -2.08 -11.92 0.00
C ARG A 43 -1.53 -10.51 0.18
N LEU A 44 -1.36 -9.79 -0.92
CA LEU A 44 -0.86 -8.42 -0.85
C LEU A 44 -1.89 -7.50 -0.18
N ILE A 45 -3.17 -7.66 -0.52
CA ILE A 45 -4.23 -6.87 0.09
C ILE A 45 -4.23 -7.06 1.60
N ASN A 46 -4.16 -8.31 2.06
CA ASN A 46 -4.17 -8.59 3.49
C ASN A 46 -2.93 -8.03 4.19
N ASP A 47 -1.78 -8.12 3.55
CA ASP A 47 -0.54 -7.61 4.14
C ASP A 47 -0.57 -6.09 4.22
N LEU A 48 -1.11 -5.41 3.21
CA LEU A 48 -1.26 -3.96 3.23
C LEU A 48 -2.23 -3.51 4.32
N MET A 49 -3.34 -4.24 4.49
CA MET A 49 -4.28 -3.93 5.54
C MET A 49 -3.65 -4.10 6.91
N ARG A 50 -2.87 -5.16 7.10
CA ARG A 50 -2.16 -5.38 8.35
C ARG A 50 -1.19 -4.23 8.62
N LEU A 51 -0.44 -3.82 7.60
CA LEU A 51 0.50 -2.72 7.72
C LEU A 51 -0.20 -1.45 8.19
N SER A 52 -1.36 -1.16 7.61
CA SER A 52 -2.10 0.05 7.97
C SER A 52 -2.60 0.04 9.41
N ARG A 53 -2.82 -1.15 9.96
CA ARG A 53 -3.29 -1.29 11.33
C ARG A 53 -2.17 -1.27 12.35
N GLU A 54 -1.02 -1.81 11.97
CA GLU A 54 0.10 -1.97 12.90
C GLU A 54 1.04 -0.79 12.92
N SER A 55 1.09 -0.02 11.83
CA SER A 55 2.02 1.10 11.71
C SER A 55 1.30 2.42 11.81
N GLY A 56 1.98 3.42 12.34
CA GLY A 56 1.41 4.75 12.46
C GLY A 56 1.28 5.42 11.11
N ALA A 57 0.29 6.29 10.99
CA ALA A 57 0.05 7.08 9.79
C ALA A 57 0.41 8.54 10.05
N GLU A 58 0.99 9.19 9.07
CA GLU A 58 1.37 10.58 9.15
C GLU A 58 0.65 11.39 8.09
N LEU A 59 0.03 12.50 8.49
CA LEU A 59 -0.63 13.39 7.55
C LEU A 59 0.44 14.12 6.74
N VAL A 60 0.42 13.96 5.43
CA VAL A 60 1.43 14.57 4.56
C VAL A 60 0.88 15.65 3.66
N GLU A 61 -0.44 15.64 3.42
CA GLU A 61 -1.05 16.64 2.56
C GLU A 61 -2.54 16.69 2.82
N GLU A 62 -3.14 17.86 2.62
CA GLU A 62 -4.59 18.00 2.68
C GLU A 62 -4.99 18.97 1.58
N ASN A 63 -6.05 18.62 0.85
CA ASN A 63 -6.60 19.49 -0.17
C ASN A 63 -8.12 19.40 -0.15
N GLN A 64 -8.77 19.96 -1.18
CA GLN A 64 -10.24 20.01 -1.21
C GLN A 64 -10.90 18.64 -1.29
N PHE A 65 -10.16 17.62 -1.73
CA PHE A 65 -10.72 16.27 -1.88
C PHE A 65 -10.56 15.42 -0.63
N GLY A 66 -9.51 15.63 0.15
CA GLY A 66 -9.28 14.83 1.33
C GLY A 66 -7.96 15.07 2.00
N ARG A 67 -7.68 14.22 2.97
CA ARG A 67 -6.42 14.21 3.71
C ARG A 67 -5.62 13.00 3.29
N TYR A 68 -4.35 13.22 2.97
CA TYR A 68 -3.46 12.15 2.52
C TYR A 68 -2.53 11.75 3.65
N TYR A 69 -2.44 10.46 3.87
CA TYR A 69 -1.62 9.90 4.94
C TYR A 69 -0.56 8.97 4.37
N GLU A 70 0.58 8.94 5.02
CA GLU A 70 1.68 8.07 4.66
C GLU A 70 1.88 7.05 5.77
N VAL A 71 1.96 5.77 5.39
CA VAL A 71 2.28 4.70 6.32
C VAL A 71 3.52 3.99 5.80
N VAL A 72 4.60 4.07 6.57
CA VAL A 72 5.88 3.46 6.21
C VAL A 72 6.05 2.20 7.02
N GLY A 73 6.49 1.14 6.38
CA GLY A 73 6.72 -0.11 7.07
C GLY A 73 7.32 -1.16 6.18
N THR A 74 7.28 -2.39 6.65
CA THR A 74 7.88 -3.52 5.96
C THR A 74 6.82 -4.55 5.65
N LEU A 75 6.79 -4.98 4.38
CA LEU A 75 5.96 -6.12 3.97
C LEU A 75 6.84 -7.36 3.94
N THR A 76 6.35 -8.44 4.54
CA THR A 76 6.99 -9.74 4.42
C THR A 76 6.13 -10.59 3.51
N GLY A 77 6.61 -10.84 2.29
CA GLY A 77 5.83 -11.56 1.30
C GLY A 77 5.86 -13.07 1.46
N PRO A 78 5.14 -13.79 0.58
CA PRO A 78 5.07 -15.25 0.66
C PRO A 78 6.43 -15.94 0.58
N ALA A 79 7.39 -15.34 -0.10
CA ALA A 79 8.73 -15.91 -0.21
C ALA A 79 9.60 -15.64 1.02
N GLY A 80 9.07 -14.94 2.03
CA GLY A 80 9.83 -14.62 3.22
C GLY A 80 10.73 -13.41 3.09
N VAL A 81 10.73 -12.76 1.94
CA VAL A 81 11.55 -11.58 1.68
C VAL A 81 10.85 -10.34 2.23
N LYS A 82 11.61 -9.48 2.88
CA LYS A 82 11.08 -8.24 3.46
C LYS A 82 11.32 -7.08 2.51
N LEU A 83 10.28 -6.31 2.28
CA LEU A 83 10.33 -5.14 1.42
C LEU A 83 9.94 -3.90 2.22
N GLY A 84 10.79 -2.88 2.18
CA GLY A 84 10.45 -1.59 2.77
C GLY A 84 9.54 -0.83 1.85
N VAL A 85 8.42 -0.34 2.35
CA VAL A 85 7.43 0.33 1.53
C VAL A 85 6.92 1.58 2.24
N LYS A 86 6.47 2.51 1.40
CA LYS A 86 5.74 3.68 1.83
C LYS A 86 4.38 3.58 1.15
N THR A 87 3.31 3.54 1.94
CA THR A 87 1.97 3.46 1.38
C THR A 87 1.26 4.78 1.57
N ILE A 88 0.48 5.18 0.57
CA ILE A 88 -0.25 6.44 0.59
C ILE A 88 -1.74 6.12 0.64
N TRP A 89 -2.43 6.78 1.56
CA TRP A 89 -3.86 6.59 1.80
C TRP A 89 -4.54 7.94 1.81
N MET A 90 -5.81 7.98 1.41
CA MET A 90 -6.57 9.23 1.43
C MET A 90 -7.87 9.05 2.20
N SER A 91 -8.13 9.97 3.12
CA SER A 91 -9.43 10.05 3.78
C SER A 91 -10.24 11.08 3.02
N GLU A 92 -11.26 10.62 2.32
CA GLU A 92 -12.05 11.47 1.43
C GLU A 92 -13.03 12.33 2.21
N HIS A 93 -13.05 13.64 1.92
CA HIS A 93 -13.89 14.57 2.69
C HIS A 93 -15.37 14.26 2.55
N LEU A 94 -15.83 13.98 1.33
CA LEU A 94 -17.26 13.79 1.09
C LEU A 94 -17.82 12.52 1.71
N SER A 95 -17.10 11.42 1.55
CA SER A 95 -17.60 10.12 2.01
C SER A 95 -17.12 9.75 3.40
N GLY A 96 -16.02 10.35 3.84
CA GLY A 96 -15.37 9.94 5.08
C GLY A 96 -14.62 8.62 4.97
N VAL A 97 -14.57 8.03 3.78
CA VAL A 97 -13.89 6.75 3.57
C VAL A 97 -12.40 6.97 3.42
N THR A 98 -11.62 6.12 4.07
CA THR A 98 -10.17 6.09 3.91
C THR A 98 -9.82 4.98 2.95
N LYS A 99 -9.08 5.31 1.89
CA LYS A 99 -8.78 4.34 0.85
C LYS A 99 -7.30 4.38 0.47
N PHE A 100 -6.82 3.22 0.05
CA PHE A 100 -5.45 3.05 -0.42
C PHE A 100 -5.28 3.74 -1.77
N ILE A 101 -4.19 4.48 -1.93
CA ILE A 101 -3.88 5.17 -3.19
C ILE A 101 -2.76 4.44 -3.94
N THR A 102 -1.60 4.29 -3.29
CA THR A 102 -0.47 3.66 -3.96
C THR A 102 0.58 3.20 -2.96
N LEU A 103 1.54 2.45 -3.46
CA LEU A 103 2.68 1.95 -2.71
C LEU A 103 3.95 2.37 -3.44
N ILE A 104 4.95 2.78 -2.68
CA ILE A 104 6.23 3.21 -3.22
C ILE A 104 7.32 2.45 -2.49
N PRO A 105 8.30 1.87 -3.19
CA PRO A 105 9.45 1.25 -2.52
C PRO A 105 10.18 2.32 -1.71
N SER A 106 10.44 2.04 -0.44
CA SER A 106 11.10 3.02 0.42
C SER A 106 12.63 2.93 0.33
N GLY A 107 13.15 1.78 -0.02
CA GLY A 107 14.57 1.58 -0.08
C GLY A 107 15.28 1.47 1.25
N LEU A 108 14.55 1.64 2.34
CA LEU A 108 15.18 1.66 3.66
C LEU A 108 15.45 0.27 4.20
N SER A 109 14.62 -0.69 3.85
CA SER A 109 14.74 -2.04 4.37
C SER A 109 15.84 -2.85 3.72
N GLU A 110 16.50 -2.28 2.73
CA GLU A 110 17.56 -2.98 2.01
C GLU A 110 18.86 -3.00 2.78
N LYS A 111 18.90 -2.35 3.90
CA LYS A 111 20.11 -2.31 4.72
C LYS A 111 20.27 -3.54 5.57
#